data_444de3a59c394f44ea00714abbe22c08
#
_entry.id   444de3a59c394f44ea00714abbe22c08
#
_cell.length_a   1.000
_cell.length_b   1.000
_cell.length_c   1.000
_cell.angle_alpha   90.00
_cell.angle_beta   90.00
_cell.angle_gamma   90.00
#
_symmetry.space_group_name_H-M   'P 1'
#
loop_
_entity.id
_entity.type
_entity.pdbx_description
1 polymer ?
#
loop_
_entity_poly.entity_id
_entity_poly.type
_entity_poly.pdbx_seq_one_letter_code
_entity_poly.pdbx_strand_id
1 'polypeptide(L)'
;SGSSSVKTNLKNAKVRNSGVDFQIDGRILTGDFKWNVSANISVNRNKVVDLGGINDLYLVSERNVVSHVTRSGLPIGSFYGYIADGIISEKDYTNIMIDKSNLVNGKFPDGYQLIGPAVPNYNNIHPGDVKWRDVDKNGLITENDREILGNAYPDFTYGISTDFSYKNFDLRATFTGSQGAEVINFQKYYLYNMEGSGNQLASVLNRWHSDENPGSGGVFRAARSSTPNTSQRLSSYMVDDASYFRCANITLGYNFPVKWMQKVSVQALRLYVSVDNLFTLTDYEGYNPEVDYKGDNLLPGFDWGVYPLARTYSIGAKITF
;
A
#
# COMPACT_ATOMS: atom_id res chain seq x y z
N SER A 1 29.73 -11.17 24.55
CA SER A 1 29.21 -9.85 24.36
C SER A 1 27.80 -9.80 24.92
N GLY A 2 27.48 -8.78 25.74
CA GLY A 2 26.18 -8.64 26.40
C GLY A 2 25.08 -8.04 25.50
N SER A 3 25.24 -8.01 24.18
CA SER A 3 24.25 -7.49 23.23
C SER A 3 23.38 -8.63 22.69
N SER A 4 22.06 -8.43 22.74
CA SER A 4 21.07 -9.37 22.18
C SER A 4 20.96 -9.27 20.64
N SER A 5 21.52 -8.21 20.03
CA SER A 5 21.52 -8.01 18.58
C SER A 5 22.78 -7.28 18.13
N VAL A 6 23.24 -7.56 16.93
CA VAL A 6 24.37 -6.90 16.28
C VAL A 6 23.91 -6.44 14.89
N LYS A 7 24.06 -5.15 14.60
CA LYS A 7 23.87 -4.61 13.24
C LYS A 7 25.20 -4.71 12.51
N THR A 8 25.23 -5.43 11.40
CA THR A 8 26.40 -5.59 10.56
C THR A 8 26.04 -5.57 9.08
N ASN A 9 26.98 -5.16 8.24
CA ASN A 9 26.81 -5.27 6.80
C ASN A 9 26.93 -6.74 6.37
N LEU A 10 26.02 -7.19 5.53
CA LEU A 10 26.15 -8.51 4.91
C LEU A 10 27.35 -8.51 3.96
N LYS A 11 28.34 -9.35 4.24
CA LYS A 11 29.54 -9.50 3.41
C LYS A 11 29.13 -10.03 2.04
N ASN A 12 29.59 -9.38 0.97
CA ASN A 12 29.30 -9.71 -0.43
C ASN A 12 27.83 -9.54 -0.86
N ALA A 13 26.96 -9.01 -0.02
CA ALA A 13 25.60 -8.71 -0.46
C ALA A 13 25.61 -7.63 -1.55
N LYS A 14 24.76 -7.80 -2.55
CA LYS A 14 24.68 -6.94 -3.73
C LYS A 14 23.25 -6.65 -4.11
N VAL A 15 22.92 -5.37 -4.22
CA VAL A 15 21.66 -4.86 -4.74
C VAL A 15 21.91 -4.06 -6.00
N ARG A 16 21.03 -4.18 -6.97
CA ARG A 16 21.08 -3.45 -8.23
C ARG A 16 19.83 -2.59 -8.36
N ASN A 17 20.04 -1.30 -8.65
CA ASN A 17 19.00 -0.39 -9.13
C ASN A 17 19.31 -0.04 -10.58
N SER A 18 18.30 -0.02 -11.44
CA SER A 18 18.41 0.36 -12.83
C SER A 18 17.11 1.02 -13.29
N GLY A 19 17.23 2.09 -14.05
CA GLY A 19 16.07 2.86 -14.44
C GLY A 19 16.32 3.77 -15.62
N VAL A 20 15.26 4.46 -16.02
CA VAL A 20 15.27 5.49 -17.07
C VAL A 20 14.40 6.64 -16.59
N ASP A 21 14.93 7.85 -16.73
CA ASP A 21 14.22 9.10 -16.51
C ASP A 21 14.06 9.82 -17.84
N PHE A 22 12.85 10.28 -18.10
CA PHE A 22 12.53 11.08 -19.26
C PHE A 22 11.83 12.37 -18.84
N GLN A 23 12.25 13.50 -19.40
CA GLN A 23 11.61 14.80 -19.18
C GLN A 23 11.39 15.50 -20.51
N ILE A 24 10.27 16.18 -20.62
CA ILE A 24 9.93 17.05 -21.74
C ILE A 24 9.42 18.39 -21.22
N ASP A 25 9.95 19.47 -21.80
CA ASP A 25 9.53 20.85 -21.53
C ASP A 25 9.02 21.47 -22.82
N GLY A 26 7.83 22.05 -22.77
CA GLY A 26 7.19 22.63 -23.93
C GLY A 26 6.64 24.04 -23.67
N ARG A 27 6.85 24.95 -24.62
CA ARG A 27 6.15 26.21 -24.70
C ARG A 27 5.04 26.07 -25.74
N ILE A 28 3.82 25.78 -25.26
CA ILE A 28 2.69 25.41 -26.12
C ILE A 28 2.10 26.65 -26.80
N LEU A 29 1.96 27.74 -26.03
CA LEU A 29 1.46 29.03 -26.51
C LEU A 29 2.38 30.15 -26.03
N THR A 30 2.69 31.10 -26.91
CA THR A 30 3.66 32.19 -26.66
C THR A 30 3.10 33.59 -26.93
N GLY A 31 1.81 33.71 -27.26
CA GLY A 31 1.13 34.98 -27.50
C GLY A 31 0.73 35.73 -26.22
N ASP A 32 -0.37 36.46 -26.25
CA ASP A 32 -0.93 37.14 -25.07
C ASP A 32 -1.32 36.15 -23.97
N PHE A 33 -1.85 35.00 -24.36
CA PHE A 33 -2.00 33.85 -23.52
C PHE A 33 -0.79 32.93 -23.69
N LYS A 34 -0.06 32.73 -22.62
CA LYS A 34 1.13 31.85 -22.59
C LYS A 34 0.79 30.58 -21.86
N TRP A 35 1.24 29.46 -22.40
CA TRP A 35 1.10 28.15 -21.78
C TRP A 35 2.39 27.37 -21.90
N ASN A 36 2.95 26.99 -20.75
CA ASN A 36 4.11 26.11 -20.66
C ASN A 36 3.74 24.85 -19.93
N VAL A 37 4.35 23.74 -20.32
CA VAL A 37 4.18 22.43 -19.67
C VAL A 37 5.56 21.82 -19.49
N SER A 38 5.78 21.23 -18.32
CA SER A 38 6.91 20.33 -18.04
C SER A 38 6.34 19.01 -17.55
N ALA A 39 6.77 17.90 -18.15
CA ALA A 39 6.35 16.57 -17.74
C ALA A 39 7.58 15.67 -17.63
N ASN A 40 7.59 14.82 -16.62
CA ASN A 40 8.62 13.80 -16.43
C ASN A 40 7.98 12.46 -16.10
N ILE A 41 8.69 11.39 -16.43
CA ILE A 41 8.38 10.01 -16.04
C ILE A 41 9.67 9.32 -15.64
N SER A 42 9.63 8.56 -14.56
CA SER A 42 10.75 7.79 -14.04
C SER A 42 10.34 6.34 -13.83
N VAL A 43 11.15 5.44 -14.37
CA VAL A 43 11.05 3.99 -14.16
C VAL A 43 12.29 3.55 -13.42
N ASN A 44 12.15 2.94 -12.25
CA ASN A 44 13.25 2.39 -11.49
C ASN A 44 12.93 0.95 -11.06
N ARG A 45 13.89 0.05 -11.24
CA ARG A 45 13.78 -1.36 -10.87
C ARG A 45 14.83 -1.69 -9.82
N ASN A 46 14.38 -2.06 -8.63
CA ASN A 46 15.21 -2.57 -7.54
C ASN A 46 15.30 -4.09 -7.63
N LYS A 47 16.48 -4.66 -7.45
CA LYS A 47 16.68 -6.11 -7.43
C LYS A 47 17.83 -6.50 -6.52
N VAL A 48 17.57 -7.41 -5.62
CA VAL A 48 18.62 -8.11 -4.85
C VAL A 48 19.31 -9.09 -5.78
N VAL A 49 20.62 -8.94 -5.95
CA VAL A 49 21.44 -9.84 -6.80
C VAL A 49 21.96 -10.99 -5.97
N ASP A 50 22.46 -10.68 -4.76
CA ASP A 50 23.06 -11.66 -3.83
C ASP A 50 22.89 -11.16 -2.40
N LEU A 51 22.67 -12.05 -1.47
CA LEU A 51 22.60 -11.77 -0.03
C LEU A 51 23.84 -12.26 0.74
N GLY A 52 24.95 -12.55 0.04
CA GLY A 52 26.20 -12.93 0.67
C GLY A 52 26.16 -14.31 1.33
N GLY A 53 25.43 -15.25 0.75
CA GLY A 53 25.29 -16.63 1.24
C GLY A 53 24.08 -16.88 2.14
N ILE A 54 23.22 -15.87 2.34
CA ILE A 54 21.92 -16.03 2.99
C ILE A 54 20.86 -16.23 1.90
N ASN A 55 19.98 -17.21 2.06
CA ASN A 55 18.90 -17.45 1.09
C ASN A 55 17.79 -16.40 1.20
N ASP A 56 17.27 -16.22 2.41
CA ASP A 56 16.15 -15.31 2.70
C ASP A 56 16.44 -14.52 3.97
N LEU A 57 16.12 -13.23 3.95
CA LEU A 57 16.09 -12.38 5.12
C LEU A 57 14.63 -12.02 5.41
N TYR A 58 14.05 -12.71 6.37
CA TYR A 58 12.69 -12.44 6.84
C TYR A 58 12.69 -11.26 7.80
N LEU A 59 11.74 -10.35 7.61
CA LEU A 59 11.62 -9.12 8.37
C LEU A 59 10.30 -9.10 9.10
N VAL A 60 10.38 -8.76 10.37
CA VAL A 60 9.25 -8.75 11.29
C VAL A 60 8.80 -7.32 11.49
N SER A 61 7.53 -7.06 11.23
CA SER A 61 6.88 -5.78 11.49
C SER A 61 6.22 -5.75 12.89
N GLU A 62 5.14 -5.01 13.03
CA GLU A 62 4.37 -4.95 14.27
C GLU A 62 3.75 -6.32 14.63
N ARG A 63 3.51 -6.54 15.93
CA ARG A 63 2.92 -7.79 16.47
C ARG A 63 3.74 -9.05 16.19
N ASN A 64 5.06 -8.91 15.96
CA ASN A 64 5.93 -10.02 15.61
C ASN A 64 5.48 -10.80 14.35
N VAL A 65 4.80 -10.09 13.44
CA VAL A 65 4.35 -10.67 12.17
C VAL A 65 5.46 -10.56 11.14
N VAL A 66 5.88 -11.68 10.54
CA VAL A 66 6.75 -11.67 9.35
C VAL A 66 5.93 -11.07 8.20
N SER A 67 6.32 -9.90 7.74
CA SER A 67 5.59 -9.15 6.71
C SER A 67 6.36 -8.98 5.42
N HIS A 68 7.69 -9.04 5.49
CA HIS A 68 8.55 -8.83 4.34
C HIS A 68 9.63 -9.89 4.26
N VAL A 69 10.09 -10.13 3.05
CA VAL A 69 11.27 -10.94 2.78
C VAL A 69 12.17 -10.21 1.79
N THR A 70 13.47 -10.24 2.07
CA THR A 70 14.49 -9.86 1.10
C THR A 70 15.14 -11.14 0.59
N ARG A 71 15.00 -11.40 -0.71
CA ARG A 71 15.43 -12.64 -1.39
C ARG A 71 16.14 -12.30 -2.69
N SER A 72 17.17 -13.08 -3.06
CA SER A 72 17.83 -12.92 -4.35
C SER A 72 16.85 -13.09 -5.51
N GLY A 73 16.90 -12.16 -6.46
CA GLY A 73 16.01 -12.12 -7.61
C GLY A 73 14.80 -11.19 -7.46
N LEU A 74 14.44 -10.78 -6.25
CA LEU A 74 13.31 -9.92 -5.92
C LEU A 74 13.75 -8.51 -5.51
N PRO A 75 12.84 -7.53 -5.46
CA PRO A 75 13.07 -6.25 -4.79
C PRO A 75 13.35 -6.43 -3.29
N ILE A 76 14.08 -5.49 -2.70
CA ILE A 76 14.27 -5.44 -1.24
C ILE A 76 12.91 -5.30 -0.57
N GLY A 77 12.68 -6.06 0.52
CA GLY A 77 11.47 -5.92 1.31
C GLY A 77 10.20 -6.25 0.52
N SER A 78 10.24 -7.29 -0.32
CA SER A 78 9.04 -7.82 -0.96
C SER A 78 8.05 -8.33 0.09
N PHE A 79 6.75 -8.10 -0.11
CA PHE A 79 5.70 -8.53 0.81
C PHE A 79 5.60 -10.04 0.85
N TYR A 80 5.45 -10.58 2.07
CA TYR A 80 5.50 -12.02 2.28
C TYR A 80 4.43 -12.45 3.28
N GLY A 81 3.54 -13.34 2.87
CA GLY A 81 2.42 -13.79 3.68
C GLY A 81 1.57 -14.85 3.01
N TYR A 82 0.37 -15.04 3.50
CA TYR A 82 -0.57 -16.06 3.00
C TYR A 82 -1.42 -15.52 1.86
N ILE A 83 -1.83 -16.40 0.95
CA ILE A 83 -2.80 -16.06 -0.09
C ILE A 83 -4.20 -16.38 0.41
N ALA A 84 -5.08 -15.37 0.42
CA ALA A 84 -6.49 -15.53 0.72
C ALA A 84 -7.24 -15.89 -0.57
N ASP A 85 -7.84 -17.08 -0.62
CA ASP A 85 -8.58 -17.62 -1.77
C ASP A 85 -10.11 -17.54 -1.59
N GLY A 86 -10.58 -16.62 -0.74
CA GLY A 86 -11.99 -16.39 -0.50
C GLY A 86 -12.42 -16.74 0.92
N ILE A 87 -13.68 -17.12 1.07
CA ILE A 87 -14.35 -17.40 2.35
C ILE A 87 -14.77 -18.88 2.40
N ILE A 88 -14.62 -19.52 3.53
CA ILE A 88 -15.08 -20.89 3.77
C ILE A 88 -16.60 -20.89 3.80
N SER A 89 -17.21 -21.60 2.85
CA SER A 89 -18.66 -21.84 2.78
C SER A 89 -19.11 -22.89 3.81
N GLU A 90 -20.42 -23.03 4.02
CA GLU A 90 -20.99 -24.10 4.86
C GLU A 90 -20.68 -25.48 4.25
N LYS A 91 -20.65 -25.60 2.91
CA LYS A 91 -20.23 -26.79 2.21
C LYS A 91 -18.75 -27.10 2.42
N ASP A 92 -17.87 -26.10 2.30
CA ASP A 92 -16.44 -26.26 2.58
C ASP A 92 -16.23 -26.72 4.02
N TYR A 93 -16.96 -26.13 4.98
CA TYR A 93 -16.88 -26.51 6.39
C TYR A 93 -17.31 -27.97 6.62
N THR A 94 -18.37 -28.43 5.98
CA THR A 94 -18.79 -29.83 6.05
C THR A 94 -17.69 -30.77 5.56
N ASN A 95 -17.06 -30.45 4.44
CA ASN A 95 -15.95 -31.21 3.87
C ASN A 95 -14.73 -31.20 4.80
N ILE A 96 -14.38 -30.04 5.39
CA ILE A 96 -13.31 -29.91 6.38
C ILE A 96 -13.57 -30.83 7.59
N MET A 97 -14.82 -30.94 8.06
CA MET A 97 -15.15 -31.82 9.20
C MET A 97 -15.04 -33.31 8.82
N ILE A 98 -15.34 -33.68 7.57
CA ILE A 98 -15.08 -35.03 7.06
C ILE A 98 -13.57 -35.30 7.01
N ASP A 99 -12.78 -34.36 6.48
CA ASP A 99 -11.30 -34.47 6.46
C ASP A 99 -10.74 -34.62 7.87
N LYS A 100 -11.22 -33.79 8.83
CA LYS A 100 -10.84 -33.87 10.23
C LYS A 100 -11.03 -35.26 10.82
N SER A 101 -12.13 -35.94 10.46
CA SER A 101 -12.43 -37.30 10.96
C SER A 101 -11.47 -38.37 10.45
N ASN A 102 -10.73 -38.09 9.38
CA ASN A 102 -9.74 -38.97 8.77
C ASN A 102 -8.30 -38.73 9.31
N LEU A 103 -8.12 -37.77 10.21
CA LEU A 103 -6.81 -37.55 10.85
C LEU A 103 -6.48 -38.68 11.81
N VAL A 104 -5.30 -39.27 11.63
CA VAL A 104 -4.71 -40.27 12.55
C VAL A 104 -3.48 -39.64 13.21
N ASN A 105 -3.52 -39.48 14.54
CA ASN A 105 -2.45 -38.80 15.30
C ASN A 105 -2.07 -37.40 14.72
N GLY A 106 -3.08 -36.65 14.26
CA GLY A 106 -2.89 -35.30 13.72
C GLY A 106 -2.31 -35.23 12.30
N LYS A 107 -2.23 -36.36 11.60
CA LYS A 107 -1.75 -36.45 10.22
C LYS A 107 -2.75 -37.20 9.33
N PHE A 108 -2.79 -36.85 8.07
CA PHE A 108 -3.56 -37.64 7.10
C PHE A 108 -2.81 -38.93 6.74
N PRO A 109 -3.54 -40.02 6.46
CA PRO A 109 -2.94 -41.23 5.88
C PRO A 109 -2.25 -40.91 4.55
N ASP A 110 -1.19 -41.69 4.24
CA ASP A 110 -0.50 -41.58 2.97
C ASP A 110 -1.48 -41.74 1.80
N GLY A 111 -1.41 -40.80 0.84
CA GLY A 111 -2.28 -40.76 -0.32
C GLY A 111 -3.69 -40.23 -0.09
N TYR A 112 -4.01 -39.75 1.13
CA TYR A 112 -5.28 -39.09 1.39
C TYR A 112 -5.40 -37.81 0.57
N GLN A 113 -6.53 -37.64 -0.10
CA GLN A 113 -6.86 -36.41 -0.84
C GLN A 113 -7.93 -35.65 -0.05
N LEU A 114 -7.67 -34.38 0.22
CA LEU A 114 -8.61 -33.50 0.88
C LEU A 114 -9.89 -33.35 0.07
N ILE A 115 -11.01 -33.39 0.76
CA ILE A 115 -12.34 -33.11 0.19
C ILE A 115 -12.66 -31.62 0.33
N GLY A 116 -12.25 -30.99 1.43
CA GLY A 116 -12.37 -29.57 1.71
C GLY A 116 -11.05 -28.82 1.54
N PRO A 117 -11.07 -27.49 1.72
CA PRO A 117 -9.85 -26.69 1.71
C PRO A 117 -8.98 -26.98 2.93
N ALA A 118 -7.66 -26.87 2.78
CA ALA A 118 -6.71 -26.92 3.87
C ALA A 118 -6.95 -25.79 4.87
N VAL A 119 -6.70 -26.05 6.14
CA VAL A 119 -6.96 -25.10 7.24
C VAL A 119 -5.80 -25.05 8.22
N PRO A 120 -5.60 -23.91 8.92
CA PRO A 120 -4.55 -23.80 9.93
C PRO A 120 -4.75 -24.69 11.14
N ASN A 121 -5.99 -24.93 11.48
CA ASN A 121 -6.37 -25.72 12.66
C ASN A 121 -7.81 -26.24 12.51
N TYR A 122 -7.98 -27.53 12.47
CA TYR A 122 -9.28 -28.21 12.34
C TYR A 122 -10.21 -28.01 13.54
N ASN A 123 -9.73 -27.54 14.69
CA ASN A 123 -10.56 -27.36 15.87
C ASN A 123 -11.25 -25.98 15.96
N ASN A 124 -10.69 -24.97 15.29
CA ASN A 124 -11.12 -23.57 15.44
C ASN A 124 -11.55 -22.95 14.10
N ILE A 125 -12.01 -23.75 13.17
CA ILE A 125 -12.49 -23.29 11.87
C ILE A 125 -14.02 -23.22 11.87
N HIS A 126 -14.55 -22.21 11.17
CA HIS A 126 -15.99 -22.00 11.04
C HIS A 126 -16.34 -21.51 9.64
N PRO A 127 -17.59 -21.72 9.16
CA PRO A 127 -18.08 -21.06 7.97
C PRO A 127 -17.91 -19.55 8.09
N GLY A 128 -17.52 -18.89 7.01
CA GLY A 128 -17.23 -17.46 6.97
C GLY A 128 -15.79 -17.08 7.36
N ASP A 129 -14.95 -18.02 7.79
CA ASP A 129 -13.52 -17.77 7.97
C ASP A 129 -12.81 -17.64 6.61
N VAL A 130 -11.62 -17.03 6.61
CA VAL A 130 -10.82 -16.92 5.39
C VAL A 130 -10.32 -18.29 4.93
N LYS A 131 -10.49 -18.55 3.66
CA LYS A 131 -9.95 -19.72 2.96
C LYS A 131 -8.53 -19.40 2.49
N TRP A 132 -7.57 -20.19 2.94
CA TRP A 132 -6.17 -20.03 2.65
C TRP A 132 -5.70 -20.97 1.53
N ARG A 133 -4.73 -20.53 0.72
CA ARG A 133 -4.09 -21.38 -0.27
C ARG A 133 -3.09 -22.31 0.40
N ASP A 134 -3.24 -23.61 0.17
CA ASP A 134 -2.26 -24.65 0.51
C ASP A 134 -1.24 -24.73 -0.63
N VAL A 135 -0.09 -24.12 -0.44
CA VAL A 135 0.94 -23.98 -1.47
C VAL A 135 1.74 -25.28 -1.63
N ASP A 136 2.09 -25.92 -0.53
CA ASP A 136 2.87 -27.15 -0.53
C ASP A 136 1.99 -28.42 -0.66
N LYS A 137 0.66 -28.26 -0.66
CA LYS A 137 -0.37 -29.31 -0.85
C LYS A 137 -0.29 -30.43 0.20
N ASN A 138 0.09 -30.06 1.41
CA ASN A 138 0.19 -31.03 2.52
C ASN A 138 -1.11 -31.17 3.33
N GLY A 139 -2.13 -30.36 3.05
CA GLY A 139 -3.45 -30.38 3.69
C GLY A 139 -3.56 -29.54 4.96
N LEU A 140 -2.51 -28.81 5.33
CA LEU A 140 -2.47 -27.93 6.49
C LEU A 140 -1.88 -26.58 6.11
N ILE A 141 -2.46 -25.50 6.60
CA ILE A 141 -1.89 -24.17 6.40
C ILE A 141 -0.84 -23.87 7.48
N THR A 142 0.41 -23.85 7.06
CA THR A 142 1.58 -23.65 7.89
C THR A 142 2.40 -22.44 7.43
N GLU A 143 3.58 -22.24 7.97
CA GLU A 143 4.48 -21.18 7.52
C GLU A 143 5.05 -21.43 6.12
N ASN A 144 5.02 -22.67 5.64
CA ASN A 144 5.47 -23.05 4.31
C ASN A 144 4.52 -22.58 3.20
N ASP A 145 3.28 -22.21 3.55
CA ASP A 145 2.26 -21.72 2.63
C ASP A 145 2.32 -20.21 2.41
N ARG A 146 3.36 -19.55 2.92
CA ARG A 146 3.58 -18.12 2.66
C ARG A 146 4.26 -17.94 1.30
N GLU A 147 3.78 -16.95 0.56
CA GLU A 147 4.31 -16.57 -0.74
C GLU A 147 4.61 -15.07 -0.84
N ILE A 148 5.23 -14.66 -1.95
CA ILE A 148 5.39 -13.25 -2.28
C ILE A 148 4.03 -12.70 -2.67
N LEU A 149 3.60 -11.66 -1.96
CA LEU A 149 2.30 -11.02 -2.16
C LEU A 149 2.38 -9.78 -3.04
N GLY A 150 3.57 -9.20 -3.19
CA GLY A 150 3.80 -7.99 -3.94
C GLY A 150 4.99 -7.19 -3.43
N ASN A 151 5.05 -5.90 -3.78
CA ASN A 151 6.12 -5.01 -3.34
C ASN A 151 5.70 -3.53 -3.41
N ALA A 152 6.41 -2.67 -2.68
CA ALA A 152 6.14 -1.24 -2.62
C ALA A 152 6.74 -0.41 -3.76
N TYR A 153 7.50 -1.03 -4.69
CA TYR A 153 8.17 -0.29 -5.74
C TYR A 153 7.24 -0.07 -6.94
N PRO A 154 7.00 1.18 -7.34
CA PRO A 154 6.12 1.47 -8.46
C PRO A 154 6.71 1.01 -9.79
N ASP A 155 5.83 0.73 -10.73
CA ASP A 155 6.21 0.51 -12.12
C ASP A 155 6.79 1.77 -12.74
N PHE A 156 6.17 2.91 -12.45
CA PHE A 156 6.69 4.23 -12.79
C PHE A 156 6.10 5.30 -11.90
N THR A 157 6.84 6.40 -11.77
CA THR A 157 6.36 7.65 -11.18
C THR A 157 6.36 8.74 -12.25
N TYR A 158 5.51 9.75 -12.08
CA TYR A 158 5.43 10.84 -13.04
C TYR A 158 5.08 12.16 -12.37
N GLY A 159 5.51 13.24 -13.00
CA GLY A 159 5.20 14.59 -12.60
C GLY A 159 4.80 15.44 -13.79
N ILE A 160 3.82 16.31 -13.61
CA ILE A 160 3.36 17.27 -14.62
C ILE A 160 3.24 18.62 -13.95
N SER A 161 3.91 19.63 -14.49
CA SER A 161 3.74 21.03 -14.13
C SER A 161 3.22 21.80 -15.31
N THR A 162 2.20 22.63 -15.10
CA THR A 162 1.64 23.49 -16.14
C THR A 162 1.52 24.92 -15.64
N ASP A 163 2.00 25.85 -16.45
CA ASP A 163 2.02 27.28 -16.17
C ASP A 163 1.22 28.03 -17.24
N PHE A 164 0.20 28.75 -16.81
CA PHE A 164 -0.58 29.64 -17.65
C PHE A 164 -0.34 31.09 -17.26
N SER A 165 -0.20 31.98 -18.23
CA SER A 165 -0.25 33.40 -17.95
C SER A 165 -1.05 34.16 -19.01
N TYR A 166 -1.90 35.07 -18.54
CA TYR A 166 -2.70 35.94 -19.38
C TYR A 166 -2.78 37.32 -18.74
N LYS A 167 -2.28 38.32 -19.44
CA LYS A 167 -2.18 39.69 -18.92
C LYS A 167 -1.44 39.69 -17.57
N ASN A 168 -2.17 40.02 -16.50
CA ASN A 168 -1.63 40.16 -15.15
C ASN A 168 -1.84 38.89 -14.28
N PHE A 169 -2.56 37.88 -14.79
CA PHE A 169 -2.80 36.63 -14.08
C PHE A 169 -1.78 35.59 -14.44
N ASP A 170 -1.36 34.82 -13.46
CA ASP A 170 -0.59 33.59 -13.62
C ASP A 170 -1.26 32.46 -12.84
N LEU A 171 -1.34 31.28 -13.44
CA LEU A 171 -1.81 30.05 -12.81
C LEU A 171 -0.75 28.98 -13.01
N ARG A 172 -0.32 28.36 -11.92
CA ARG A 172 0.55 27.19 -11.92
C ARG A 172 -0.17 26.04 -11.27
N ALA A 173 -0.11 24.86 -11.88
CA ALA A 173 -0.55 23.63 -11.27
C ALA A 173 0.53 22.54 -11.41
N THR A 174 0.75 21.78 -10.34
CA THR A 174 1.69 20.66 -10.29
C THR A 174 0.96 19.40 -9.88
N PHE A 175 1.13 18.37 -10.67
CA PHE A 175 0.56 17.04 -10.43
C PHE A 175 1.68 16.03 -10.28
N THR A 176 1.48 15.06 -9.41
CA THR A 176 2.38 13.93 -9.20
C THR A 176 1.59 12.64 -9.17
N GLY A 177 2.21 11.56 -9.57
CA GLY A 177 1.57 10.25 -9.50
C GLY A 177 2.58 9.11 -9.45
N SER A 178 2.09 7.99 -8.99
CA SER A 178 2.78 6.70 -8.92
C SER A 178 1.84 5.61 -9.39
N GLN A 179 2.36 4.64 -10.14
CA GLN A 179 1.56 3.53 -10.66
C GLN A 179 2.24 2.21 -10.37
N GLY A 180 1.45 1.21 -9.98
CA GLY A 180 1.89 -0.17 -9.76
C GLY A 180 2.60 -0.41 -8.43
N ALA A 181 2.69 0.58 -7.54
CA ALA A 181 3.10 0.34 -6.16
C ALA A 181 1.98 -0.35 -5.38
N GLU A 182 2.35 -1.25 -4.49
CA GLU A 182 1.43 -1.89 -3.56
C GLU A 182 1.79 -1.52 -2.13
N VAL A 183 0.84 -1.69 -1.21
CA VAL A 183 1.02 -1.39 0.20
C VAL A 183 0.37 -2.47 1.07
N ILE A 184 1.02 -2.85 2.16
CA ILE A 184 0.41 -3.65 3.21
C ILE A 184 -0.41 -2.71 4.10
N ASN A 185 -1.73 -2.70 3.92
CA ASN A 185 -2.66 -1.97 4.76
C ASN A 185 -2.89 -2.74 6.07
N PHE A 186 -1.95 -2.60 7.01
CA PHE A 186 -2.03 -3.32 8.28
C PHE A 186 -3.10 -2.78 9.23
N GLN A 187 -3.74 -1.65 8.90
CA GLN A 187 -4.93 -1.18 9.62
C GLN A 187 -6.07 -2.19 9.52
N LYS A 188 -6.16 -2.95 8.40
CA LYS A 188 -7.14 -4.03 8.24
C LYS A 188 -7.03 -5.10 9.33
N TYR A 189 -5.85 -5.34 9.87
CA TYR A 189 -5.65 -6.26 11.00
C TYR A 189 -6.52 -5.92 12.21
N TYR A 190 -6.76 -4.65 12.47
CA TYR A 190 -7.59 -4.20 13.60
C TYR A 190 -8.99 -3.83 13.20
N LEU A 191 -9.15 -3.15 12.08
CA LEU A 191 -10.41 -2.50 11.71
C LEU A 191 -11.38 -3.44 10.99
N TYR A 192 -10.91 -4.65 10.63
CA TYR A 192 -11.73 -5.70 10.00
C TYR A 192 -11.86 -6.96 10.86
N ASN A 193 -11.22 -7.04 12.01
CA ASN A 193 -11.22 -8.29 12.77
C ASN A 193 -12.57 -8.63 13.41
N MET A 194 -13.43 -7.62 13.63
CA MET A 194 -14.77 -7.77 14.23
C MET A 194 -14.76 -8.60 15.51
N GLU A 195 -13.68 -8.52 16.27
CA GLU A 195 -13.47 -9.22 17.53
C GLU A 195 -13.28 -8.20 18.66
N GLY A 196 -13.95 -8.43 19.79
CA GLY A 196 -13.85 -7.53 20.95
C GLY A 196 -14.68 -6.24 20.82
N SER A 197 -14.23 -5.17 21.48
CA SER A 197 -14.95 -3.89 21.64
C SER A 197 -14.35 -2.74 20.81
N GLY A 198 -13.37 -3.02 19.95
CA GLY A 198 -12.72 -1.99 19.11
C GLY A 198 -13.65 -1.45 18.02
N ASN A 199 -13.37 -0.21 17.58
CA ASN A 199 -14.03 0.36 16.41
C ASN A 199 -13.67 -0.44 15.16
N GLN A 200 -14.61 -0.54 14.22
CA GLN A 200 -14.45 -1.23 12.94
C GLN A 200 -14.77 -0.27 11.78
N LEU A 201 -14.30 -0.61 10.59
CA LEU A 201 -14.70 0.10 9.37
C LEU A 201 -16.15 -0.20 9.00
N ALA A 202 -16.83 0.75 8.36
CA ALA A 202 -18.23 0.57 7.94
C ALA A 202 -18.41 -0.58 6.93
N SER A 203 -17.37 -0.90 6.16
CA SER A 203 -17.35 -2.02 5.21
C SER A 203 -17.60 -3.39 5.86
N VAL A 204 -17.35 -3.55 7.17
CA VAL A 204 -17.68 -4.80 7.90
C VAL A 204 -19.18 -5.10 7.99
N LEU A 205 -20.02 -4.12 7.70
CA LEU A 205 -21.47 -4.33 7.57
C LEU A 205 -21.80 -5.28 6.42
N ASN A 206 -20.94 -5.35 5.40
CA ASN A 206 -21.05 -6.25 4.26
C ASN A 206 -20.29 -7.57 4.45
N ARG A 207 -20.07 -7.98 5.69
CA ARG A 207 -19.40 -9.24 6.01
C ARG A 207 -20.22 -10.47 5.60
N TRP A 208 -19.57 -11.59 5.57
CA TRP A 208 -20.25 -12.89 5.44
C TRP A 208 -21.18 -13.15 6.63
N HIS A 209 -22.41 -13.60 6.38
CA HIS A 209 -23.41 -14.02 7.36
C HIS A 209 -23.80 -15.48 7.19
N SER A 210 -24.03 -15.94 5.95
CA SER A 210 -24.32 -17.31 5.54
C SER A 210 -24.03 -17.47 4.06
N ASP A 211 -24.15 -18.68 3.53
CA ASP A 211 -23.99 -18.92 2.07
C ASP A 211 -25.08 -18.23 1.24
N GLU A 212 -26.31 -18.04 1.80
CA GLU A 212 -27.39 -17.28 1.16
C GLU A 212 -27.17 -15.76 1.26
N ASN A 213 -26.39 -15.32 2.25
CA ASN A 213 -26.04 -13.92 2.44
C ASN A 213 -24.52 -13.77 2.65
N PRO A 214 -23.71 -13.95 1.58
CA PRO A 214 -22.26 -13.92 1.65
C PRO A 214 -21.68 -12.51 1.81
N GLY A 215 -22.52 -11.48 1.88
CA GLY A 215 -22.08 -10.08 1.93
C GLY A 215 -21.38 -9.67 0.63
N SER A 216 -20.27 -8.92 0.75
CA SER A 216 -19.46 -8.50 -0.41
C SER A 216 -18.57 -9.60 -1.01
N GLY A 217 -18.49 -10.77 -0.34
CA GLY A 217 -17.59 -11.87 -0.70
C GLY A 217 -16.11 -11.65 -0.33
N GLY A 218 -15.75 -10.46 0.17
CA GLY A 218 -14.39 -10.10 0.56
C GLY A 218 -14.18 -9.85 2.04
N VAL A 219 -15.26 -9.84 2.85
CA VAL A 219 -15.18 -9.62 4.29
C VAL A 219 -15.65 -10.86 5.03
N PHE A 220 -14.78 -11.41 5.85
CA PHE A 220 -15.05 -12.63 6.64
C PHE A 220 -16.08 -12.40 7.75
N ARG A 221 -16.49 -13.48 8.43
CA ARG A 221 -17.47 -13.45 9.51
C ARG A 221 -17.04 -12.63 10.71
N ALA A 222 -18.00 -12.12 11.47
CA ALA A 222 -17.73 -11.60 12.80
C ALA A 222 -17.29 -12.73 13.75
N ALA A 223 -16.34 -12.41 14.65
CA ALA A 223 -15.80 -13.35 15.61
C ALA A 223 -16.29 -13.06 17.04
N ARG A 224 -16.11 -14.03 17.92
CA ARG A 224 -16.27 -13.88 19.37
C ARG A 224 -15.07 -14.49 20.07
N SER A 225 -14.80 -14.09 21.31
CA SER A 225 -13.69 -14.63 22.11
C SER A 225 -13.72 -16.17 22.22
N SER A 226 -14.92 -16.77 22.18
CA SER A 226 -15.10 -18.24 22.20
C SER A 226 -14.94 -18.90 20.83
N THR A 227 -15.03 -18.12 19.75
CA THR A 227 -14.92 -18.58 18.37
C THR A 227 -14.12 -17.55 17.56
N PRO A 228 -12.82 -17.36 17.88
CA PRO A 228 -11.98 -16.42 17.17
C PRO A 228 -11.94 -16.76 15.68
N ASN A 229 -11.83 -15.76 14.82
CA ASN A 229 -11.59 -16.02 13.42
C ASN A 229 -10.08 -16.25 13.15
N THR A 230 -9.78 -16.87 12.01
CA THR A 230 -8.40 -17.16 11.60
C THR A 230 -7.83 -16.09 10.67
N SER A 231 -8.50 -14.96 10.54
CA SER A 231 -8.23 -13.93 9.53
C SER A 231 -7.08 -13.00 9.89
N GLN A 232 -6.63 -12.96 11.15
CA GLN A 232 -5.54 -12.12 11.61
C GLN A 232 -4.15 -12.64 11.18
N ARG A 233 -4.01 -12.98 9.90
CA ARG A 233 -2.75 -13.38 9.28
C ARG A 233 -2.38 -12.36 8.22
N LEU A 234 -1.11 -12.02 8.14
CA LEU A 234 -0.65 -11.23 7.01
C LEU A 234 -0.89 -11.99 5.72
N SER A 235 -1.63 -11.39 4.82
CA SER A 235 -2.11 -12.06 3.61
C SER A 235 -2.39 -11.09 2.48
N SER A 236 -2.64 -11.64 1.30
CA SER A 236 -3.05 -10.88 0.12
C SER A 236 -4.30 -10.01 0.37
N TYR A 237 -5.13 -10.34 1.35
CA TYR A 237 -6.27 -9.54 1.79
C TYR A 237 -5.86 -8.15 2.32
N MET A 238 -4.64 -8.03 2.86
CA MET A 238 -4.11 -6.78 3.40
C MET A 238 -3.27 -6.00 2.40
N VAL A 239 -3.04 -6.53 1.20
CA VAL A 239 -2.27 -5.86 0.16
C VAL A 239 -3.22 -5.08 -0.74
N ASP A 240 -3.05 -3.77 -0.78
CA ASP A 240 -3.85 -2.85 -1.59
C ASP A 240 -2.98 -2.20 -2.67
N ASP A 241 -3.61 -1.79 -3.77
CA ASP A 241 -2.99 -0.93 -4.78
C ASP A 241 -2.76 0.47 -4.20
N ALA A 242 -1.52 0.94 -4.25
CA ALA A 242 -1.10 2.26 -3.80
C ALA A 242 -0.89 3.24 -4.97
N SER A 243 -1.40 2.92 -6.15
CA SER A 243 -1.38 3.82 -7.29
C SER A 243 -2.18 5.09 -7.00
N TYR A 244 -1.64 6.24 -7.42
CA TYR A 244 -2.33 7.50 -7.21
C TYR A 244 -2.01 8.55 -8.28
N PHE A 245 -2.90 9.52 -8.38
CA PHE A 245 -2.72 10.80 -9.06
C PHE A 245 -3.11 11.94 -8.13
N ARG A 246 -2.20 12.90 -7.92
CA ARG A 246 -2.39 14.01 -6.97
C ARG A 246 -2.19 15.36 -7.63
N CYS A 247 -3.09 16.28 -7.34
CA CYS A 247 -2.81 17.71 -7.52
C CYS A 247 -2.03 18.20 -6.29
N ALA A 248 -0.70 18.20 -6.42
CA ALA A 248 0.22 18.51 -5.31
C ALA A 248 0.20 19.99 -4.94
N ASN A 249 0.08 20.87 -5.94
CA ASN A 249 -0.05 22.31 -5.72
C ASN A 249 -0.82 22.95 -6.86
N ILE A 250 -1.63 23.95 -6.54
CA ILE A 250 -2.20 24.89 -7.49
C ILE A 250 -2.08 26.31 -6.92
N THR A 251 -1.55 27.23 -7.71
CA THR A 251 -1.32 28.62 -7.32
C THR A 251 -1.86 29.57 -8.38
N LEU A 252 -2.74 30.48 -7.99
CA LEU A 252 -3.23 31.58 -8.82
C LEU A 252 -2.65 32.89 -8.31
N GLY A 253 -1.95 33.62 -9.17
CA GLY A 253 -1.33 34.89 -8.87
C GLY A 253 -1.91 36.04 -9.71
N TYR A 254 -1.87 37.25 -9.16
CA TYR A 254 -2.15 38.48 -9.85
C TYR A 254 -1.00 39.46 -9.64
N ASN A 255 -0.39 39.91 -10.75
CA ASN A 255 0.69 40.87 -10.78
C ASN A 255 0.08 42.25 -11.03
N PHE A 256 0.22 43.17 -10.08
CA PHE A 256 -0.32 44.51 -10.24
C PHE A 256 0.39 45.29 -11.34
N PRO A 257 -0.30 46.09 -12.16
CA PRO A 257 0.29 46.91 -13.20
C PRO A 257 1.38 47.82 -12.63
N VAL A 258 2.55 47.82 -13.25
CA VAL A 258 3.70 48.65 -12.81
C VAL A 258 3.33 50.14 -12.66
N LYS A 259 2.50 50.68 -13.56
CA LYS A 259 2.03 52.06 -13.48
C LYS A 259 1.27 52.40 -12.19
N TRP A 260 0.62 51.42 -11.57
CA TRP A 260 -0.08 51.64 -10.28
C TRP A 260 0.94 51.58 -9.12
N MET A 261 1.90 50.70 -9.21
CA MET A 261 2.89 50.48 -8.16
C MET A 261 3.90 51.67 -8.06
N GLN A 262 4.25 52.24 -9.18
CA GLN A 262 5.12 53.44 -9.21
C GLN A 262 4.53 54.63 -8.43
N LYS A 263 3.19 54.77 -8.36
CA LYS A 263 2.51 55.82 -7.60
C LYS A 263 2.72 55.73 -6.10
N VAL A 264 3.07 54.53 -5.59
CA VAL A 264 3.30 54.23 -4.17
C VAL A 264 4.75 53.83 -3.87
N SER A 265 5.71 54.18 -4.78
CA SER A 265 7.13 53.91 -4.67
C SER A 265 7.44 52.40 -4.48
N VAL A 266 6.63 51.53 -5.08
CA VAL A 266 6.83 50.08 -5.12
C VAL A 266 7.17 49.69 -6.57
N GLN A 267 8.17 48.83 -6.78
CA GLN A 267 8.54 48.36 -8.10
C GLN A 267 7.57 47.29 -8.62
N ALA A 268 7.22 46.34 -7.78
CA ALA A 268 6.26 45.29 -8.13
C ALA A 268 5.49 44.79 -6.90
N LEU A 269 4.23 44.43 -7.14
CA LEU A 269 3.36 43.74 -6.17
C LEU A 269 2.70 42.57 -6.87
N ARG A 270 2.84 41.37 -6.28
CA ARG A 270 2.09 40.17 -6.67
C ARG A 270 1.34 39.65 -5.47
N LEU A 271 0.01 39.47 -5.60
CA LEU A 271 -0.80 38.71 -4.65
C LEU A 271 -1.05 37.33 -5.22
N TYR A 272 -1.10 36.32 -4.35
CA TYR A 272 -1.41 34.96 -4.77
C TYR A 272 -2.19 34.19 -3.72
N VAL A 273 -2.95 33.21 -4.20
CA VAL A 273 -3.56 32.15 -3.41
C VAL A 273 -2.99 30.82 -3.86
N SER A 274 -2.72 29.95 -2.93
CA SER A 274 -2.16 28.61 -3.21
C SER A 274 -2.89 27.55 -2.41
N VAL A 275 -3.05 26.38 -3.02
CA VAL A 275 -3.59 25.20 -2.34
C VAL A 275 -2.63 24.05 -2.56
N ASP A 276 -2.15 23.47 -1.46
CA ASP A 276 -1.37 22.25 -1.50
C ASP A 276 -2.26 21.02 -1.24
N ASN A 277 -1.95 19.91 -1.89
CA ASN A 277 -2.68 18.65 -1.80
C ASN A 277 -4.18 18.82 -2.05
N LEU A 278 -4.54 19.51 -3.15
CA LEU A 278 -5.94 19.85 -3.46
C LEU A 278 -6.82 18.61 -3.54
N PHE A 279 -6.33 17.55 -4.20
CA PHE A 279 -6.96 16.23 -4.24
C PHE A 279 -5.94 15.14 -4.52
N THR A 280 -6.27 13.92 -4.12
CA THR A 280 -5.59 12.68 -4.50
C THR A 280 -6.65 11.69 -4.99
N LEU A 281 -6.45 11.16 -6.19
CA LEU A 281 -7.26 10.08 -6.76
C LEU A 281 -6.48 8.79 -6.56
N THR A 282 -7.07 7.83 -5.87
CA THR A 282 -6.46 6.54 -5.52
C THR A 282 -7.57 5.56 -5.14
N ASP A 283 -7.36 4.28 -5.40
CA ASP A 283 -8.21 3.19 -4.93
C ASP A 283 -7.75 2.64 -3.56
N TYR A 284 -6.65 3.18 -3.00
CA TYR A 284 -6.17 2.82 -1.70
C TYR A 284 -7.17 3.20 -0.60
N GLU A 285 -7.57 2.24 0.23
CA GLU A 285 -8.56 2.44 1.30
C GLU A 285 -7.99 3.17 2.53
N GLY A 286 -6.66 3.29 2.66
CA GLY A 286 -6.02 4.00 3.77
C GLY A 286 -5.95 5.53 3.55
N TYR A 287 -5.33 6.24 4.49
CA TYR A 287 -5.29 7.70 4.48
C TYR A 287 -4.34 8.31 3.45
N ASN A 288 -3.25 7.63 3.14
CA ASN A 288 -2.25 8.11 2.19
C ASN A 288 -1.57 6.93 1.51
N PRO A 289 -1.58 6.84 0.15
CA PRO A 289 -0.92 5.76 -0.57
C PRO A 289 0.62 5.82 -0.50
N GLU A 290 1.20 6.97 -0.16
CA GLU A 290 2.65 7.11 0.05
C GLU A 290 2.99 6.75 1.50
N VAL A 291 3.31 5.49 1.71
CA VAL A 291 3.56 4.93 3.04
C VAL A 291 5.05 4.78 3.28
N ASP A 292 5.52 5.35 4.40
CA ASP A 292 6.88 5.18 4.91
C ASP A 292 6.83 4.74 6.38
N TYR A 293 6.98 3.43 6.61
CA TYR A 293 6.95 2.86 7.95
C TYR A 293 8.22 3.21 8.71
N LYS A 294 8.15 4.23 9.56
CA LYS A 294 9.26 4.66 10.45
C LYS A 294 10.60 4.89 9.73
N GLY A 295 10.58 5.14 8.43
CA GLY A 295 11.80 5.29 7.63
C GLY A 295 12.64 4.01 7.50
N ASP A 296 12.05 2.83 7.68
CA ASP A 296 12.77 1.56 7.54
C ASP A 296 12.74 1.06 6.10
N ASN A 297 13.84 1.23 5.40
CA ASN A 297 14.00 0.83 4.00
C ASN A 297 13.88 -0.70 3.76
N LEU A 298 13.87 -1.50 4.82
CA LEU A 298 13.68 -2.95 4.73
C LEU A 298 12.22 -3.36 4.91
N LEU A 299 11.36 -2.42 5.33
CA LEU A 299 9.91 -2.60 5.52
C LEU A 299 9.13 -1.57 4.68
N PRO A 300 9.42 -1.43 3.37
CA PRO A 300 8.76 -0.43 2.53
C PRO A 300 7.27 -0.76 2.37
N GLY A 301 6.42 0.27 2.25
CA GLY A 301 5.00 0.08 1.95
C GLY A 301 4.20 -0.62 3.06
N PHE A 302 4.60 -0.50 4.33
CA PHE A 302 3.84 -1.03 5.47
C PHE A 302 3.05 0.09 6.15
N ASP A 303 1.72 0.08 6.02
CA ASP A 303 0.86 1.08 6.64
C ASP A 303 0.35 0.62 8.01
N TRP A 304 0.88 1.26 9.05
CA TRP A 304 0.44 1.12 10.44
C TRP A 304 -0.52 2.24 10.89
N GLY A 305 -1.07 3.03 9.96
CA GLY A 305 -1.89 4.20 10.24
C GLY A 305 -1.09 5.50 10.07
N VAL A 306 -0.57 5.72 8.87
CA VAL A 306 0.11 6.98 8.53
C VAL A 306 -0.87 8.15 8.58
N TYR A 307 -0.35 9.32 8.92
CA TYR A 307 -1.16 10.52 9.02
C TYR A 307 -1.65 10.97 7.62
N PRO A 308 -2.92 11.39 7.49
CA PRO A 308 -3.42 11.90 6.21
C PRO A 308 -2.69 13.17 5.82
N LEU A 309 -2.47 13.35 4.51
CA LEU A 309 -1.93 14.59 3.97
C LEU A 309 -2.92 15.75 4.18
N ALA A 310 -2.45 16.80 4.84
CA ALA A 310 -3.25 17.99 5.05
C ALA A 310 -3.41 18.77 3.73
N ARG A 311 -4.63 19.21 3.44
CA ARG A 311 -4.87 20.23 2.43
C ARG A 311 -4.59 21.59 3.04
N THR A 312 -3.65 22.35 2.45
CA THR A 312 -3.21 23.64 2.99
C THR A 312 -3.63 24.76 2.03
N TYR A 313 -4.28 25.79 2.56
CA TYR A 313 -4.64 26.99 1.83
C TYR A 313 -3.74 28.14 2.29
N SER A 314 -3.13 28.82 1.35
CA SER A 314 -2.20 29.91 1.62
C SER A 314 -2.60 31.15 0.81
N ILE A 315 -2.50 32.32 1.44
CA ILE A 315 -2.60 33.61 0.79
C ILE A 315 -1.28 34.34 1.03
N GLY A 316 -0.69 34.90 -0.01
CA GLY A 316 0.59 35.56 0.10
C GLY A 316 0.69 36.84 -0.77
N ALA A 317 1.62 37.70 -0.37
CA ALA A 317 2.01 38.88 -1.13
C ALA A 317 3.52 38.92 -1.33
N LYS A 318 3.96 39.25 -2.52
CA LYS A 318 5.37 39.53 -2.85
C LYS A 318 5.49 40.99 -3.25
N ILE A 319 6.26 41.77 -2.49
CA ILE A 319 6.49 43.20 -2.74
C ILE A 319 7.97 43.39 -3.06
N THR A 320 8.26 44.16 -4.11
CA THR A 320 9.61 44.59 -4.49
C THR A 320 9.67 46.10 -4.43
N PHE A 321 10.65 46.66 -3.72
CA PHE A 321 10.87 48.09 -3.55
C PHE A 321 11.96 48.58 -4.47
#